data_a00f554cf4b7e85b89e1a88afad03765
#
_entry.id   a00f554cf4b7e85b89e1a88afad03765
#
_cell.length_a   1.000
_cell.length_b   1.000
_cell.length_c   1.000
_cell.angle_alpha   90.00
_cell.angle_beta   90.00
_cell.angle_gamma   90.00
#
_symmetry.space_group_name_H-M   'P 1'
#
loop_
_entity.id
_entity.type
_entity.pdbx_description
1 polymer ?
#
loop_
_entity_poly.entity_id
_entity_poly.type
_entity_poly.pdbx_seq_one_letter_code
_entity_poly.pdbx_strand_id
1 'polypeptide(L)'
;GALILGGLGLICIPYLNNVDVLFHLYNPFGEPIAISTIYLYSFGLGISWASMMAMPYQLLAGSIPKEKQGVYMGIFNMFIVIPMAIQIFTMQFFVYDLLGKNPINVIRLAGLFLMIAAVFTLFITVKNKNQIVA
;
A
#
# COMPACT_ATOMS: atom_id res chain seq x y z
N GLY A 1 -7.23 3.31 8.73
CA GLY A 1 -8.24 3.20 7.67
C GLY A 1 -7.67 2.78 6.32
N ALA A 2 -6.67 3.54 5.78
CA ALA A 2 -6.14 3.33 4.43
C ALA A 2 -5.54 1.94 4.20
N LEU A 3 -4.76 1.41 5.15
CA LEU A 3 -4.17 0.07 5.06
C LEU A 3 -5.23 -1.04 5.02
N ILE A 4 -6.32 -0.88 5.78
CA ILE A 4 -7.43 -1.82 5.77
C ILE A 4 -8.11 -1.83 4.40
N LEU A 5 -8.36 -0.65 3.84
CA LEU A 5 -8.92 -0.49 2.49
C LEU A 5 -8.06 -1.17 1.42
N GLY A 6 -6.74 -0.94 1.45
CA GLY A 6 -5.82 -1.58 0.52
C GLY A 6 -5.75 -3.09 0.70
N GLY A 7 -5.69 -3.57 1.95
CA GLY A 7 -5.64 -5.00 2.25
C GLY A 7 -6.90 -5.74 1.82
N LEU A 8 -8.08 -5.19 2.11
CA LEU A 8 -9.36 -5.74 1.65
C LEU A 8 -9.45 -5.74 0.13
N GLY A 9 -9.00 -4.65 -0.53
CA GLY A 9 -8.94 -4.58 -1.97
C GLY A 9 -8.13 -5.73 -2.57
N LEU A 10 -6.91 -5.97 -2.06
CA LEU A 10 -6.04 -7.06 -2.54
C LEU A 10 -6.63 -8.45 -2.33
N ILE A 11 -7.31 -8.68 -1.20
CA ILE A 11 -7.96 -9.97 -0.92
C ILE A 11 -9.16 -10.19 -1.85
N CYS A 12 -9.87 -9.12 -2.20
CA CYS A 12 -11.05 -9.20 -3.06
C CYS A 12 -10.73 -9.38 -4.55
N ILE A 13 -9.52 -9.02 -5.02
CA ILE A 13 -9.14 -9.14 -6.44
C ILE A 13 -9.51 -10.49 -7.08
N PRO A 14 -9.18 -11.64 -6.46
CA PRO A 14 -9.45 -12.93 -7.10
C PRO A 14 -10.94 -13.24 -7.29
N TYR A 15 -11.81 -12.51 -6.58
CA TYR A 15 -13.26 -12.65 -6.66
C TYR A 15 -13.92 -11.64 -7.61
N LEU A 16 -13.14 -10.64 -8.07
CA LEU A 16 -13.60 -9.63 -9.02
C LEU A 16 -13.34 -10.11 -10.45
N ASN A 17 -14.40 -10.27 -11.23
CA ASN A 17 -14.28 -10.58 -12.65
C ASN A 17 -14.10 -9.29 -13.45
N ASN A 18 -13.22 -9.31 -14.47
CA ASN A 18 -13.06 -8.20 -15.39
C ASN A 18 -14.32 -7.89 -16.23
N VAL A 19 -15.29 -8.80 -16.18
CA VAL A 19 -16.57 -8.69 -16.92
C VAL A 19 -17.64 -7.92 -16.15
N ASP A 20 -17.47 -7.76 -14.84
CA ASP A 20 -18.40 -7.03 -14.00
C ASP A 20 -18.19 -5.52 -14.19
N VAL A 21 -18.98 -4.93 -15.08
CA VAL A 21 -18.96 -3.49 -15.36
C VAL A 21 -19.87 -2.79 -14.35
N LEU A 22 -19.32 -1.87 -13.56
CA LEU A 22 -20.07 -1.08 -12.59
C LEU A 22 -20.97 -0.06 -13.29
N PHE A 23 -20.43 0.65 -14.27
CA PHE A 23 -21.15 1.61 -15.10
C PHE A 23 -20.36 1.96 -16.36
N HIS A 24 -21.08 2.46 -17.37
CA HIS A 24 -20.49 2.96 -18.60
C HIS A 24 -20.35 4.48 -18.51
N LEU A 25 -19.14 4.99 -18.70
CA LEU A 25 -18.91 6.42 -18.81
C LEU A 25 -19.15 6.85 -20.26
N TYR A 26 -20.03 7.82 -20.45
CA TYR A 26 -20.29 8.38 -21.78
C TYR A 26 -19.07 9.11 -22.31
N ASN A 27 -18.56 8.65 -23.44
CA ASN A 27 -17.45 9.31 -24.14
C ASN A 27 -18.00 9.94 -25.43
N PRO A 28 -17.97 11.28 -25.57
CA PRO A 28 -18.48 11.96 -26.77
C PRO A 28 -17.63 11.73 -28.02
N PHE A 29 -16.43 11.14 -27.87
CA PHE A 29 -15.47 10.97 -28.97
C PHE A 29 -15.22 9.51 -29.38
N GLY A 30 -15.92 8.53 -28.79
CA GLY A 30 -15.68 7.13 -29.08
C GLY A 30 -16.64 6.17 -28.37
N GLU A 31 -16.26 4.90 -28.31
CA GLU A 31 -17.01 3.86 -27.59
C GLU A 31 -17.11 4.18 -26.08
N PRO A 32 -18.23 3.84 -25.43
CA PRO A 32 -18.40 4.09 -24.00
C PRO A 32 -17.33 3.35 -23.20
N ILE A 33 -16.69 4.06 -22.26
CA ILE A 33 -15.68 3.47 -21.39
C ILE A 33 -16.37 2.64 -20.32
N ALA A 34 -16.17 1.33 -20.34
CA ALA A 34 -16.67 0.43 -19.32
C ALA A 34 -15.80 0.50 -18.05
N ILE A 35 -16.36 0.99 -16.96
CA ILE A 35 -15.69 1.00 -15.66
C ILE A 35 -15.94 -0.34 -14.98
N SER A 36 -14.95 -1.19 -15.03
CA SER A 36 -14.95 -2.50 -14.38
C SER A 36 -14.76 -2.38 -12.86
N THR A 37 -15.29 -3.33 -12.12
CA THR A 37 -15.16 -3.45 -10.65
C THR A 37 -13.69 -3.46 -10.20
N ILE A 38 -12.77 -3.88 -11.06
CA ILE A 38 -11.32 -3.88 -10.79
C ILE A 38 -10.75 -2.47 -10.56
N TYR A 39 -11.35 -1.43 -11.15
CA TYR A 39 -10.91 -0.05 -10.92
C TYR A 39 -11.23 0.47 -9.54
N LEU A 40 -12.31 -0.01 -8.93
CA LEU A 40 -12.67 0.34 -7.55
C LEU A 40 -11.60 -0.13 -6.57
N TYR A 41 -11.07 -1.33 -6.79
CA TYR A 41 -9.93 -1.85 -6.04
C TYR A 41 -8.68 -0.97 -6.22
N SER A 42 -8.36 -0.58 -7.45
CA SER A 42 -7.18 0.25 -7.75
C SER A 42 -7.23 1.59 -7.02
N PHE A 43 -8.42 2.17 -6.87
CA PHE A 43 -8.63 3.39 -6.10
C PHE A 43 -8.31 3.19 -4.60
N GLY A 44 -8.80 2.11 -4.00
CA GLY A 44 -8.51 1.78 -2.60
C GLY A 44 -7.02 1.51 -2.35
N LEU A 45 -6.37 0.81 -3.29
CA LEU A 45 -4.93 0.55 -3.24
C LEU A 45 -4.12 1.84 -3.38
N GLY A 46 -4.53 2.75 -4.26
CA GLY A 46 -3.89 4.05 -4.45
C GLY A 46 -3.89 4.90 -3.18
N ILE A 47 -5.02 4.97 -2.48
CA ILE A 47 -5.14 5.67 -1.18
C ILE A 47 -4.23 5.02 -0.13
N SER A 48 -4.19 3.69 -0.07
CA SER A 48 -3.33 2.95 0.85
C SER A 48 -1.86 3.25 0.58
N TRP A 49 -1.44 3.22 -0.68
CA TRP A 49 -0.07 3.49 -1.10
C TRP A 49 0.35 4.92 -0.79
N ALA A 50 -0.48 5.89 -1.12
CA ALA A 50 -0.22 7.31 -0.82
C ALA A 50 -0.05 7.55 0.69
N SER A 51 -0.92 6.98 1.51
CA SER A 51 -0.83 7.06 2.98
C SER A 51 0.46 6.44 3.52
N MET A 52 0.85 5.29 2.98
CA MET A 52 2.02 4.54 3.41
C MET A 52 3.32 5.27 3.09
N MET A 53 3.34 6.02 1.98
CA MET A 53 4.49 6.84 1.61
C MET A 53 4.53 8.18 2.35
N ALA A 54 3.41 8.90 2.43
CA ALA A 54 3.39 10.26 2.95
C ALA A 54 3.60 10.34 4.47
N MET A 55 2.97 9.46 5.25
CA MET A 55 2.98 9.57 6.72
C MET A 55 4.37 9.40 7.35
N PRO A 56 5.17 8.38 7.02
CA PRO A 56 6.49 8.24 7.61
C PRO A 56 7.43 9.40 7.26
N TYR A 57 7.35 9.91 6.03
CA TYR A 57 8.13 11.07 5.61
C TYR A 57 7.78 12.32 6.39
N GLN A 58 6.51 12.59 6.63
CA GLN A 58 6.05 13.73 7.40
C GLN A 58 6.48 13.66 8.86
N LEU A 59 6.39 12.48 9.48
CA LEU A 59 6.82 12.26 10.85
C LEU A 59 8.33 12.46 10.99
N LEU A 60 9.10 11.95 10.06
CA LEU A 60 10.55 12.10 10.04
C LEU A 60 10.94 13.57 9.85
N ALA A 61 10.37 14.24 8.84
CA ALA A 61 10.65 15.63 8.54
C ALA A 61 10.33 16.58 9.71
N GLY A 62 9.27 16.28 10.46
CA GLY A 62 8.89 17.06 11.64
C GLY A 62 9.76 16.83 12.88
N SER A 63 10.57 15.77 12.88
CA SER A 63 11.39 15.36 14.04
C SER A 63 12.88 15.70 13.89
N ILE A 64 13.33 16.14 12.72
CA ILE A 64 14.73 16.34 12.38
C ILE A 64 15.04 17.83 12.16
N PRO A 65 16.21 18.33 12.67
CA PRO A 65 16.71 19.65 12.34
C PRO A 65 16.91 19.83 10.82
N LYS A 66 16.54 20.99 10.30
CA LYS A 66 16.57 21.27 8.85
C LYS A 66 17.95 21.06 8.22
N GLU A 67 19.01 21.33 8.96
CA GLU A 67 20.41 21.20 8.52
C GLU A 67 20.81 19.75 8.22
N LYS A 68 20.22 18.77 8.89
CA LYS A 68 20.53 17.34 8.77
C LYS A 68 19.48 16.54 8.01
N GLN A 69 18.43 17.20 7.52
CA GLN A 69 17.28 16.55 6.92
C GLN A 69 17.65 15.67 5.72
N GLY A 70 18.60 16.10 4.88
CA GLY A 70 19.03 15.33 3.71
C GLY A 70 19.64 13.99 4.07
N VAL A 71 20.51 13.97 5.09
CA VAL A 71 21.20 12.74 5.53
C VAL A 71 20.20 11.74 6.14
N TYR A 72 19.32 12.21 7.01
CA TYR A 72 18.30 11.34 7.63
C TYR A 72 17.28 10.83 6.63
N MET A 73 16.89 11.63 5.63
CA MET A 73 16.02 11.18 4.55
C MET A 73 16.71 10.13 3.66
N GLY A 74 18.02 10.27 3.42
CA GLY A 74 18.80 9.27 2.72
C GLY A 74 18.84 7.94 3.46
N ILE A 75 19.11 7.95 4.77
CA ILE A 75 19.09 6.76 5.62
C ILE A 75 17.69 6.13 5.63
N PHE A 76 16.65 6.94 5.75
CA PHE A 76 15.27 6.46 5.74
C PHE A 76 14.91 5.76 4.42
N ASN A 77 15.35 6.31 3.28
CA ASN A 77 15.17 5.66 1.99
C ASN A 77 15.89 4.30 1.91
N MET A 78 17.08 4.15 2.52
CA MET A 78 17.75 2.86 2.58
C MET A 78 16.93 1.83 3.37
N PHE A 79 16.27 2.22 4.45
CA PHE A 79 15.36 1.36 5.21
C PHE A 79 14.13 0.90 4.41
N ILE A 80 13.76 1.62 3.35
CA ILE A 80 12.69 1.21 2.43
C ILE A 80 13.26 0.31 1.31
N VAL A 81 14.37 0.72 0.70
CA VAL A 81 14.95 0.04 -0.47
C VAL A 81 15.53 -1.33 -0.13
N ILE A 82 16.21 -1.47 1.01
CA ILE A 82 16.84 -2.74 1.41
C ILE A 82 15.80 -3.85 1.60
N PRO A 83 14.72 -3.66 2.39
CA PRO A 83 13.66 -4.68 2.49
C PRO A 83 12.96 -4.96 1.15
N MET A 84 12.78 -3.95 0.30
CA MET A 84 12.24 -4.14 -1.05
C MET A 84 13.11 -5.05 -1.90
N ALA A 85 14.43 -4.84 -1.89
CA ALA A 85 15.36 -5.68 -2.62
C ALA A 85 15.32 -7.13 -2.10
N ILE A 86 15.36 -7.31 -0.79
CA ILE A 86 15.24 -8.64 -0.15
C ILE A 86 13.92 -9.30 -0.54
N GLN A 87 12.81 -8.55 -0.54
CA GLN A 87 11.49 -9.06 -0.93
C GLN A 87 11.49 -9.55 -2.37
N ILE A 88 12.06 -8.80 -3.32
CA ILE A 88 12.14 -9.20 -4.73
C ILE A 88 12.87 -10.52 -4.87
N PHE A 89 14.05 -10.66 -4.26
CA PHE A 89 14.81 -11.90 -4.31
C PHE A 89 14.07 -13.06 -3.65
N THR A 90 13.50 -12.84 -2.47
CA THR A 90 12.76 -13.89 -1.74
C THR A 90 11.53 -14.35 -2.52
N MET A 91 10.80 -13.42 -3.12
CA MET A 91 9.65 -13.75 -3.96
C MET A 91 10.05 -14.57 -5.17
N GLN A 92 11.10 -14.16 -5.87
CA GLN A 92 11.53 -14.82 -7.11
C GLN A 92 12.01 -16.25 -6.88
N PHE A 93 12.78 -16.48 -5.81
CA PHE A 93 13.47 -17.76 -5.62
C PHE A 93 12.74 -18.73 -4.68
N PHE A 94 11.90 -18.25 -3.79
CA PHE A 94 11.29 -19.10 -2.77
C PHE A 94 9.76 -19.02 -2.75
N VAL A 95 9.21 -17.82 -2.66
CA VAL A 95 7.76 -17.65 -2.36
C VAL A 95 6.91 -18.00 -3.57
N TYR A 96 7.35 -17.66 -4.77
CA TYR A 96 6.62 -17.92 -5.99
C TYR A 96 6.44 -19.42 -6.26
N ASP A 97 7.49 -20.21 -6.03
CA ASP A 97 7.43 -21.66 -6.15
C ASP A 97 6.56 -22.30 -5.06
N LEU A 98 6.68 -21.81 -3.82
CA LEU A 98 5.89 -22.28 -2.67
C LEU A 98 4.39 -22.03 -2.86
N LEU A 99 4.02 -20.95 -3.52
CA LEU A 99 2.62 -20.57 -3.80
C LEU A 99 2.05 -21.24 -5.08
N GLY A 100 2.75 -22.22 -5.64
CA GLY A 100 2.29 -23.00 -6.79
C GLY A 100 2.34 -22.22 -8.12
N LYS A 101 3.24 -21.23 -8.23
CA LYS A 101 3.45 -20.41 -9.45
C LYS A 101 2.22 -19.64 -9.94
N ASN A 102 1.28 -19.39 -9.02
CA ASN A 102 0.05 -18.67 -9.33
C ASN A 102 0.12 -17.23 -8.82
N PRO A 103 0.09 -16.22 -9.71
CA PRO A 103 0.15 -14.80 -9.31
C PRO A 103 -0.97 -14.37 -8.34
N ILE A 104 -2.14 -15.01 -8.43
CA ILE A 104 -3.28 -14.71 -7.57
C ILE A 104 -2.97 -15.01 -6.11
N ASN A 105 -2.24 -16.09 -5.83
CA ASN A 105 -1.85 -16.45 -4.47
C ASN A 105 -0.85 -15.43 -3.88
N VAL A 106 0.03 -14.87 -4.70
CA VAL A 106 0.94 -13.79 -4.30
C VAL A 106 0.16 -12.55 -3.89
N ILE A 107 -0.86 -12.18 -4.66
CA ILE A 107 -1.74 -11.03 -4.37
C ILE A 107 -2.51 -11.25 -3.06
N ARG A 108 -3.06 -12.45 -2.84
CA ARG A 108 -3.72 -12.81 -1.57
C ARG A 108 -2.78 -12.68 -0.38
N LEU A 109 -1.55 -13.19 -0.51
CA LEU A 109 -0.53 -13.09 0.53
C LEU A 109 -0.18 -11.63 0.85
N ALA A 110 -0.02 -10.80 -0.18
CA ALA A 110 0.23 -9.36 -0.01
C ALA A 110 -0.92 -8.65 0.72
N GLY A 111 -2.17 -8.98 0.38
CA GLY A 111 -3.36 -8.47 1.07
C GLY A 111 -3.39 -8.86 2.54
N LEU A 112 -3.04 -10.11 2.85
CA LEU A 112 -2.97 -10.61 4.23
C LEU A 112 -1.90 -9.87 5.03
N PHE A 113 -0.72 -9.64 4.49
CA PHE A 113 0.34 -8.86 5.16
C PHE A 113 -0.07 -7.41 5.39
N LEU A 114 -0.80 -6.80 4.45
CA LEU A 114 -1.34 -5.45 4.64
C LEU A 114 -2.36 -5.39 5.78
N MET A 115 -3.20 -6.41 5.93
CA MET A 115 -4.14 -6.51 7.05
C MET A 115 -3.42 -6.66 8.39
N ILE A 116 -2.40 -7.51 8.45
CA ILE A 116 -1.56 -7.67 9.64
C ILE A 116 -0.88 -6.34 10.00
N ALA A 117 -0.31 -5.65 9.02
CA ALA A 117 0.29 -4.34 9.24
C ALA A 117 -0.72 -3.31 9.76
N ALA A 118 -1.96 -3.34 9.27
CA ALA A 118 -3.04 -2.48 9.76
C ALA A 118 -3.34 -2.74 11.25
N VAL A 119 -3.37 -4.02 11.65
CA VAL A 119 -3.57 -4.41 13.06
C VAL A 119 -2.42 -3.91 13.93
N PHE A 120 -1.17 -4.13 13.52
CA PHE A 120 -0.01 -3.61 14.26
C PHE A 120 -0.03 -2.09 14.39
N THR A 121 -0.48 -1.38 13.37
CA THR A 121 -0.59 0.09 13.40
C THR A 121 -1.58 0.57 14.47
N LEU A 122 -2.60 -0.22 14.80
CA LEU A 122 -3.55 0.11 15.88
C LEU A 122 -2.91 0.07 17.27
N PHE A 123 -1.84 -0.69 17.46
CA PHE A 123 -1.10 -0.74 18.72
C PHE A 123 -0.11 0.40 18.89
N ILE A 124 0.15 1.19 17.84
CA ILE A 124 1.01 2.36 17.92
C ILE A 124 0.24 3.49 18.61
N THR A 125 0.54 3.69 19.90
CA THR A 125 0.00 4.83 20.65
C THR A 125 0.77 6.09 20.27
N VAL A 126 0.15 6.99 19.54
CA VAL A 126 0.70 8.33 19.30
C VAL A 126 0.58 9.11 20.62
N LYS A 127 1.69 9.30 21.33
CA LYS A 127 1.73 10.09 22.55
C LYS A 127 1.28 11.52 22.21
N ASN A 128 0.19 11.93 22.81
CA ASN A 128 -0.47 13.20 22.50
C ASN A 128 0.49 14.36 22.67
N LYS A 129 0.56 15.26 21.71
CA LYS A 129 1.45 16.41 21.62
C LYS A 129 1.20 17.51 22.66
N ASN A 130 0.31 17.25 23.61
CA ASN A 130 -0.12 18.22 24.62
C ASN A 130 0.85 18.37 25.82
N GLN A 131 2.03 17.75 25.77
CA GLN A 131 3.05 17.90 26.82
C GLN A 131 4.29 18.71 26.41
N ILE A 132 4.23 19.44 25.29
CA ILE A 132 5.37 20.28 24.84
C ILE A 132 5.07 21.77 25.03
N VAL A 133 4.07 22.13 25.83
CA VAL A 133 3.81 23.51 26.27
C VAL A 133 3.71 23.48 27.79
N ALA A 134 4.84 23.32 28.41
CA ALA A 134 5.09 23.70 29.81
C ALA A 134 6.55 24.12 29.95
#